data_78affd3562de0563224837be94711b56
#
_entry.id   78affd3562de0563224837be94711b56
#
_cell.length_a   1.000
_cell.length_b   1.000
_cell.length_c   1.000
_cell.angle_alpha   90.00
_cell.angle_beta   90.00
_cell.angle_gamma   90.00
#
_symmetry.space_group_name_H-M   'P 1'
#
loop_
_entity.id
_entity.type
_entity.pdbx_description
1 polymer ?
#
loop_
_entity_poly.entity_id
_entity_poly.type
_entity_poly.pdbx_seq_one_letter_code
_entity_poly.pdbx_strand_id
1 'polypeptide(L)'
;VLSKRPKNSEPWVFPTQCPCPVKSTLVKLDDVADTRCVEPSCPFQRDQRIMYFASRGAMDIEGLGDRTVFALSDAGLVADVGDLYSVTVEQLLTLEGFAELSAQNLVASIQASRSRPLPKLLTALGIKNLGPAAAESLASEFGSLDAIAIASAEELSAVDGVGGVIAASITSWFAVSENAAIIQKLRNAGVEFGRVEVSTNPQTLVGKAVVVTGTLAGYSRDGAEEAIKSRGGKSPGSVSAKTFAVVLGESPGASKVTKAEQLGIPVLDEAGFEILLATGELPV
;
A
#
# COMPACT_ATOMS: atom_id res chain seq x y z
N VAL A 1 10.02 6.12 -34.64
CA VAL A 1 9.97 5.75 -36.08
C VAL A 1 11.16 6.42 -36.75
N LEU A 2 12.11 5.63 -37.26
CA LEU A 2 13.37 6.13 -37.84
C LEU A 2 13.14 7.14 -38.97
N SER A 3 12.09 6.95 -39.77
CA SER A 3 11.72 7.85 -40.90
C SER A 3 11.24 9.25 -40.48
N LYS A 4 10.91 9.45 -39.20
CA LYS A 4 10.45 10.75 -38.65
C LYS A 4 11.55 11.51 -37.91
N ARG A 5 12.76 10.95 -37.80
CA ARG A 5 13.87 11.62 -37.13
C ARG A 5 14.49 12.71 -38.02
N PRO A 6 14.86 13.85 -37.45
CA PRO A 6 15.66 14.83 -38.18
C PRO A 6 16.95 14.20 -38.68
N LYS A 7 17.42 14.62 -39.85
CA LYS A 7 18.62 14.04 -40.51
C LYS A 7 19.91 14.12 -39.67
N ASN A 8 19.97 15.03 -38.69
CA ASN A 8 21.11 15.23 -37.81
C ASN A 8 20.84 14.78 -36.37
N SER A 9 19.83 13.94 -36.12
CA SER A 9 19.56 13.43 -34.78
C SER A 9 20.58 12.35 -34.41
N GLU A 10 21.33 12.58 -33.34
CA GLU A 10 22.18 11.53 -32.75
C GLU A 10 21.31 10.47 -32.03
N PRO A 11 21.69 9.20 -32.09
CA PRO A 11 21.04 8.15 -31.31
C PRO A 11 21.16 8.49 -29.83
N TRP A 12 20.04 8.45 -29.10
CA TRP A 12 20.09 8.52 -27.65
C TRP A 12 20.77 7.27 -27.09
N VAL A 13 21.77 7.47 -26.22
CA VAL A 13 22.48 6.39 -25.55
C VAL A 13 22.00 6.34 -24.11
N PHE A 14 21.60 5.15 -23.67
CA PHE A 14 21.17 4.95 -22.28
C PHE A 14 22.37 5.17 -21.35
N PRO A 15 22.23 5.97 -20.27
CA PRO A 15 23.32 6.19 -19.32
C PRO A 15 23.72 4.88 -18.63
N THR A 16 25.01 4.69 -18.44
CA THR A 16 25.56 3.56 -17.70
C THR A 16 25.73 3.84 -16.19
N GLN A 17 25.66 5.11 -15.82
CA GLN A 17 25.77 5.59 -14.44
C GLN A 17 24.52 6.33 -14.03
N CYS A 18 24.17 6.21 -12.75
CA CYS A 18 23.12 6.99 -12.14
C CYS A 18 23.51 8.49 -12.16
N PRO A 19 22.58 9.40 -12.50
CA PRO A 19 22.85 10.84 -12.47
C PRO A 19 23.01 11.42 -11.06
N CYS A 20 22.78 10.62 -10.01
CA CYS A 20 22.97 11.04 -8.63
C CYS A 20 24.44 11.39 -8.30
N PRO A 21 24.73 12.12 -7.22
CA PRO A 21 26.11 12.48 -6.83
C PRO A 21 27.03 11.29 -6.67
N VAL A 22 26.53 10.13 -6.27
CA VAL A 22 27.31 8.89 -6.07
C VAL A 22 27.81 8.29 -7.38
N LYS A 23 27.15 8.59 -8.53
CA LYS A 23 27.52 8.07 -9.86
C LYS A 23 27.66 6.55 -9.95
N SER A 24 26.88 5.82 -9.16
CA SER A 24 26.90 4.36 -9.16
C SER A 24 26.55 3.78 -10.53
N THR A 25 27.08 2.61 -10.84
CA THR A 25 26.74 1.88 -12.08
C THR A 25 25.27 1.46 -12.06
N LEU A 26 24.57 1.71 -13.15
CA LEU A 26 23.21 1.21 -13.35
C LEU A 26 23.24 -0.27 -13.71
N VAL A 27 22.35 -1.04 -13.13
CA VAL A 27 22.25 -2.50 -13.33
C VAL A 27 20.97 -2.83 -14.06
N LYS A 28 21.08 -3.62 -15.11
CA LYS A 28 19.97 -4.27 -15.80
C LYS A 28 20.10 -5.76 -15.61
N LEU A 29 19.09 -6.39 -15.01
CA LEU A 29 19.01 -7.84 -14.90
C LEU A 29 18.38 -8.41 -16.19
N ASP A 30 18.81 -9.61 -16.59
CA ASP A 30 18.43 -10.20 -17.89
C ASP A 30 16.93 -10.38 -18.07
N ASP A 31 16.21 -10.69 -16.98
CA ASP A 31 14.76 -10.93 -17.00
C ASP A 31 13.90 -9.72 -16.65
N VAL A 32 14.51 -8.51 -16.52
CA VAL A 32 13.81 -7.28 -16.10
C VAL A 32 13.96 -6.20 -17.15
N ALA A 33 12.85 -5.58 -17.54
CA ALA A 33 12.86 -4.51 -18.53
C ALA A 33 13.60 -3.24 -18.04
N ASP A 34 13.64 -3.04 -16.72
CA ASP A 34 14.15 -1.82 -16.09
C ASP A 34 15.66 -1.86 -15.87
N THR A 35 16.29 -0.71 -16.08
CA THR A 35 17.67 -0.44 -15.62
C THR A 35 17.60 0.36 -14.33
N ARG A 36 18.28 -0.07 -13.28
CA ARG A 36 18.15 0.48 -11.92
C ARG A 36 19.47 0.89 -11.32
N CYS A 37 19.44 1.93 -10.51
CA CYS A 37 20.46 2.21 -9.51
C CYS A 37 20.24 1.25 -8.32
N VAL A 38 21.27 0.52 -7.93
CA VAL A 38 21.23 -0.41 -6.79
C VAL A 38 21.99 0.12 -5.56
N GLU A 39 22.46 1.35 -5.65
CA GLU A 39 23.22 2.02 -4.59
C GLU A 39 22.31 2.39 -3.41
N PRO A 40 22.48 1.83 -2.21
CA PRO A 40 21.62 2.12 -1.06
C PRO A 40 21.66 3.60 -0.64
N SER A 41 22.82 4.25 -0.79
CA SER A 41 23.04 5.67 -0.44
C SER A 41 22.58 6.65 -1.54
N CYS A 42 21.97 6.18 -2.62
CA CYS A 42 21.50 7.03 -3.69
C CYS A 42 20.36 7.96 -3.21
N PRO A 43 20.55 9.31 -3.23
CA PRO A 43 19.53 10.25 -2.76
C PRO A 43 18.22 10.14 -3.54
N PHE A 44 18.26 9.83 -4.84
CA PHE A 44 17.04 9.62 -5.63
C PHE A 44 16.25 8.40 -5.19
N GLN A 45 16.93 7.32 -4.79
CA GLN A 45 16.27 6.13 -4.23
C GLN A 45 15.66 6.44 -2.85
N ARG A 46 16.37 7.20 -2.03
CA ARG A 46 15.88 7.67 -0.74
C ARG A 46 14.60 8.48 -0.89
N ASP A 47 14.63 9.50 -1.73
CA ASP A 47 13.52 10.41 -1.91
C ASP A 47 12.29 9.67 -2.47
N GLN A 48 12.49 8.76 -3.43
CA GLN A 48 11.41 7.91 -3.94
C GLN A 48 10.81 6.99 -2.87
N ARG A 49 11.62 6.45 -1.95
CA ARG A 49 11.11 5.65 -0.82
C ARG A 49 10.27 6.50 0.13
N ILE A 50 10.69 7.73 0.41
CA ILE A 50 9.93 8.66 1.27
C ILE A 50 8.60 9.04 0.60
N MET A 51 8.60 9.38 -0.70
CA MET A 51 7.39 9.67 -1.45
C MET A 51 6.42 8.49 -1.48
N TYR A 52 6.95 7.29 -1.71
CA TYR A 52 6.15 6.07 -1.72
C TYR A 52 5.52 5.80 -0.35
N PHE A 53 6.32 5.93 0.73
CA PHE A 53 5.85 5.79 2.11
C PHE A 53 4.69 6.74 2.42
N ALA A 54 4.80 8.00 1.97
CA ALA A 54 3.79 9.04 2.19
C ALA A 54 2.56 8.91 1.30
N SER A 55 2.60 8.09 0.26
CA SER A 55 1.55 8.02 -0.76
C SER A 55 0.20 7.59 -0.18
N ARG A 56 -0.89 7.95 -0.89
CA ARG A 56 -2.29 7.65 -0.52
C ARG A 56 -2.55 6.14 -0.31
N GLY A 57 -1.86 5.28 -1.05
CA GLY A 57 -1.97 3.82 -0.91
C GLY A 57 -1.28 3.25 0.32
N ALA A 58 -0.38 4.01 0.93
CA ALA A 58 0.48 3.66 2.06
C ALA A 58 0.10 4.46 3.33
N MET A 59 0.99 5.30 3.85
CA MET A 59 0.73 6.05 5.09
C MET A 59 -0.13 7.30 4.91
N ASP A 60 -0.40 7.72 3.67
CA ASP A 60 -1.32 8.80 3.31
C ASP A 60 -1.04 10.12 4.03
N ILE A 61 0.19 10.61 3.90
CA ILE A 61 0.64 11.83 4.54
C ILE A 61 0.38 13.01 3.61
N GLU A 62 -0.68 13.76 3.86
CA GLU A 62 -1.02 14.95 3.08
C GLU A 62 0.04 16.04 3.23
N GLY A 63 0.33 16.74 2.14
CA GLY A 63 1.33 17.80 2.11
C GLY A 63 2.77 17.32 1.91
N LEU A 64 3.04 16.02 1.97
CA LEU A 64 4.36 15.43 1.72
C LEU A 64 4.51 15.01 0.24
N GLY A 65 4.37 15.95 -0.67
CA GLY A 65 4.64 15.74 -2.10
C GLY A 65 6.12 15.90 -2.46
N ASP A 66 6.45 15.68 -3.75
CA ASP A 66 7.83 15.66 -4.26
C ASP A 66 8.66 16.88 -3.83
N ARG A 67 8.09 18.09 -3.96
CA ARG A 67 8.77 19.34 -3.58
C ARG A 67 9.11 19.39 -2.10
N THR A 68 8.19 18.95 -1.26
CA THR A 68 8.38 18.90 0.20
C THR A 68 9.44 17.87 0.57
N VAL A 69 9.42 16.68 -0.04
CA VAL A 69 10.40 15.63 0.19
C VAL A 69 11.80 16.13 -0.19
N PHE A 70 11.96 16.75 -1.37
CA PHE A 70 13.25 17.33 -1.78
C PHE A 70 13.73 18.41 -0.81
N ALA A 71 12.86 19.33 -0.41
CA ALA A 71 13.23 20.38 0.54
C ALA A 71 13.70 19.83 1.89
N LEU A 72 13.00 18.83 2.43
CA LEU A 72 13.38 18.15 3.68
C LEU A 72 14.70 17.39 3.56
N SER A 73 14.89 16.70 2.44
CA SER A 73 16.08 15.92 2.17
C SER A 73 17.31 16.81 1.95
N ASP A 74 17.17 17.88 1.19
CA ASP A 74 18.27 18.83 0.89
C ASP A 74 18.67 19.62 2.12
N ALA A 75 17.73 19.92 3.01
CA ALA A 75 17.98 20.53 4.31
C ALA A 75 18.60 19.56 5.34
N GLY A 76 18.71 18.27 5.02
CA GLY A 76 19.22 17.24 5.92
C GLY A 76 18.29 16.90 7.09
N LEU A 77 17.03 17.31 7.01
CA LEU A 77 16.04 17.05 8.06
C LEU A 77 15.51 15.61 8.02
N VAL A 78 15.52 14.97 6.84
CA VAL A 78 15.00 13.63 6.63
C VAL A 78 16.00 12.83 5.79
N ALA A 79 16.55 11.77 6.35
CA ALA A 79 17.44 10.81 5.69
C ALA A 79 16.73 9.50 5.33
N ASP A 80 15.65 9.15 6.03
CA ASP A 80 14.80 8.01 5.79
C ASP A 80 13.36 8.26 6.28
N VAL A 81 12.47 7.31 6.07
CA VAL A 81 11.05 7.43 6.44
C VAL A 81 10.80 7.54 7.94
N GLY A 82 11.72 7.03 8.77
CA GLY A 82 11.63 7.13 10.24
C GLY A 82 11.82 8.56 10.75
N ASP A 83 12.64 9.36 10.04
CA ASP A 83 12.94 10.74 10.44
C ASP A 83 11.74 11.67 10.25
N LEU A 84 10.78 11.30 9.39
CA LEU A 84 9.55 12.08 9.15
C LEU A 84 8.84 12.43 10.45
N TYR A 85 8.80 11.51 11.39
CA TYR A 85 8.06 11.65 12.65
C TYR A 85 8.74 12.57 13.68
N SER A 86 9.97 12.99 13.41
CA SER A 86 10.71 13.97 14.22
C SER A 86 10.71 15.38 13.62
N VAL A 87 10.13 15.58 12.45
CA VAL A 87 10.01 16.89 11.80
C VAL A 87 9.09 17.80 12.62
N THR A 88 9.55 19.03 12.89
CA THR A 88 8.79 20.03 13.66
C THR A 88 8.33 21.20 12.80
N VAL A 89 7.34 21.95 13.31
CA VAL A 89 6.84 23.17 12.65
C VAL A 89 7.96 24.19 12.48
N GLU A 90 8.79 24.38 13.51
CA GLU A 90 9.91 25.33 13.50
C GLU A 90 10.93 25.00 12.41
N GLN A 91 11.23 23.72 12.22
CA GLN A 91 12.13 23.26 11.14
C GLN A 91 11.51 23.54 9.76
N LEU A 92 10.22 23.26 9.58
CA LEU A 92 9.52 23.52 8.31
C LEU A 92 9.49 25.00 7.96
N LEU A 93 9.33 25.88 8.95
CA LEU A 93 9.33 27.33 8.74
C LEU A 93 10.70 27.89 8.28
N THR A 94 11.78 27.13 8.42
CA THR A 94 13.09 27.50 7.84
C THR A 94 13.19 27.19 6.35
N LEU A 95 12.27 26.41 5.79
CA LEU A 95 12.27 26.00 4.40
C LEU A 95 11.45 26.97 3.54
N GLU A 96 11.92 27.21 2.32
CA GLU A 96 11.19 28.03 1.35
C GLU A 96 9.83 27.40 1.00
N GLY A 97 8.79 28.20 0.98
CA GLY A 97 7.44 27.80 0.60
C GLY A 97 6.56 27.30 1.76
N PHE A 98 7.07 27.25 2.99
CA PHE A 98 6.27 26.97 4.17
C PHE A 98 5.83 28.24 4.91
N ALA A 99 4.56 28.28 5.24
CA ALA A 99 3.97 29.22 6.18
C ALA A 99 3.42 28.45 7.39
N GLU A 100 3.07 29.14 8.46
CA GLU A 100 2.62 28.56 9.72
C GLU A 100 1.55 27.47 9.52
N LEU A 101 0.49 27.79 8.76
CA LEU A 101 -0.62 26.87 8.53
C LEU A 101 -0.19 25.61 7.75
N SER A 102 0.61 25.76 6.69
CA SER A 102 1.07 24.62 5.90
C SER A 102 2.03 23.73 6.68
N ALA A 103 2.89 24.31 7.52
CA ALA A 103 3.78 23.57 8.38
C ALA A 103 3.01 22.79 9.46
N GLN A 104 2.04 23.42 10.12
CA GLN A 104 1.17 22.77 11.10
C GLN A 104 0.36 21.62 10.48
N ASN A 105 -0.22 21.82 9.30
CA ASN A 105 -0.99 20.80 8.59
C ASN A 105 -0.12 19.59 8.22
N LEU A 106 1.10 19.80 7.73
CA LEU A 106 2.00 18.72 7.40
C LEU A 106 2.39 17.92 8.65
N VAL A 107 2.79 18.61 9.73
CA VAL A 107 3.12 17.92 10.99
C VAL A 107 1.92 17.15 11.53
N ALA A 108 0.72 17.74 11.50
CA ALA A 108 -0.51 17.06 11.92
C ALA A 108 -0.79 15.80 11.08
N SER A 109 -0.60 15.86 9.75
CA SER A 109 -0.77 14.72 8.85
C SER A 109 0.25 13.62 9.13
N ILE A 110 1.52 13.97 9.36
CA ILE A 110 2.55 13.00 9.77
C ILE A 110 2.16 12.34 11.10
N GLN A 111 1.72 13.10 12.10
CA GLN A 111 1.32 12.54 13.39
C GLN A 111 0.09 11.63 13.26
N ALA A 112 -0.91 12.00 12.46
CA ALA A 112 -2.10 11.21 12.20
C ALA A 112 -1.78 9.87 11.53
N SER A 113 -0.72 9.81 10.71
CA SER A 113 -0.31 8.58 10.04
C SER A 113 0.19 7.49 10.98
N ARG A 114 0.53 7.81 12.25
CA ARG A 114 1.00 6.82 13.24
C ARG A 114 0.00 5.69 13.50
N SER A 115 -1.28 6.00 13.42
CA SER A 115 -2.38 5.04 13.65
C SER A 115 -2.87 4.34 12.39
N ARG A 116 -2.15 4.44 11.29
CA ARG A 116 -2.51 3.72 10.05
C ARG A 116 -2.40 2.21 10.27
N PRO A 117 -3.37 1.43 9.72
CA PRO A 117 -3.40 -0.03 9.93
C PRO A 117 -2.14 -0.73 9.39
N LEU A 118 -1.77 -1.84 10.02
CA LEU A 118 -0.60 -2.65 9.66
C LEU A 118 -0.46 -2.95 8.15
N PRO A 119 -1.52 -3.29 7.37
CA PRO A 119 -1.37 -3.49 5.93
C PRO A 119 -0.85 -2.27 5.18
N LYS A 120 -1.22 -1.06 5.65
CA LYS A 120 -0.75 0.20 5.06
C LYS A 120 0.72 0.45 5.38
N LEU A 121 1.14 0.17 6.61
CA LEU A 121 2.55 0.22 6.99
C LEU A 121 3.38 -0.80 6.20
N LEU A 122 2.95 -2.05 6.08
CA LEU A 122 3.63 -3.07 5.29
C LEU A 122 3.80 -2.64 3.83
N THR A 123 2.75 -2.07 3.24
CA THR A 123 2.81 -1.50 1.89
C THR A 123 3.82 -0.36 1.84
N ALA A 124 3.80 0.55 2.82
CA ALA A 124 4.65 1.73 2.90
C ALA A 124 6.14 1.42 3.01
N LEU A 125 6.51 0.31 3.63
CA LEU A 125 7.90 -0.14 3.74
C LEU A 125 8.53 -0.47 2.38
N GLY A 126 7.74 -0.59 1.31
CA GLY A 126 8.23 -0.79 -0.04
C GLY A 126 8.98 -2.10 -0.25
N ILE A 127 8.63 -3.15 0.51
CA ILE A 127 9.22 -4.48 0.36
C ILE A 127 8.93 -4.98 -1.06
N LYS A 128 9.98 -5.40 -1.76
CA LYS A 128 9.87 -5.84 -3.16
C LYS A 128 8.85 -6.98 -3.29
N ASN A 129 8.01 -6.91 -4.29
CA ASN A 129 6.94 -7.86 -4.60
C ASN A 129 5.79 -7.91 -3.57
N LEU A 130 5.87 -7.23 -2.44
CA LEU A 130 4.81 -7.14 -1.45
C LEU A 130 3.81 -6.05 -1.85
N GLY A 131 2.70 -6.46 -2.45
CA GLY A 131 1.59 -5.56 -2.79
C GLY A 131 0.53 -5.46 -1.69
N PRO A 132 -0.44 -4.53 -1.82
CA PRO A 132 -1.46 -4.30 -0.79
C PRO A 132 -2.27 -5.55 -0.40
N ALA A 133 -2.63 -6.40 -1.37
CA ALA A 133 -3.39 -7.62 -1.08
C ALA A 133 -2.61 -8.62 -0.21
N ALA A 134 -1.33 -8.85 -0.54
CA ALA A 134 -0.47 -9.71 0.28
C ALA A 134 -0.18 -9.09 1.65
N ALA A 135 -0.07 -7.76 1.74
CA ALA A 135 0.07 -7.05 3.02
C ALA A 135 -1.18 -7.22 3.91
N GLU A 136 -2.38 -7.20 3.33
CA GLU A 136 -3.64 -7.48 4.04
C GLU A 136 -3.67 -8.92 4.58
N SER A 137 -3.31 -9.92 3.75
CA SER A 137 -3.27 -11.32 4.15
C SER A 137 -2.27 -11.57 5.28
N LEU A 138 -1.06 -11.01 5.18
CA LEU A 138 -0.02 -11.12 6.21
C LEU A 138 -0.44 -10.45 7.53
N ALA A 139 -1.02 -9.26 7.46
CA ALA A 139 -1.49 -8.56 8.66
C ALA A 139 -2.63 -9.31 9.35
N SER A 140 -3.53 -9.93 8.58
CA SER A 140 -4.61 -10.76 9.11
C SER A 140 -4.10 -12.03 9.79
N GLU A 141 -3.08 -12.69 9.22
CA GLU A 141 -2.53 -13.94 9.74
C GLU A 141 -1.65 -13.72 10.97
N PHE A 142 -0.70 -12.78 10.88
CA PHE A 142 0.33 -12.58 11.91
C PHE A 142 -0.04 -11.54 12.97
N GLY A 143 -0.96 -10.63 12.70
CA GLY A 143 -1.44 -9.62 13.65
C GLY A 143 -0.49 -8.49 13.96
N SER A 144 0.81 -8.64 13.76
CA SER A 144 1.81 -7.61 14.04
C SER A 144 3.01 -7.65 13.11
N LEU A 145 3.67 -6.50 12.95
CA LEU A 145 4.92 -6.41 12.19
C LEU A 145 6.03 -7.26 12.80
N ASP A 146 6.07 -7.35 14.13
CA ASP A 146 7.08 -8.14 14.83
C ASP A 146 6.93 -9.63 14.55
N ALA A 147 5.69 -10.14 14.53
CA ALA A 147 5.43 -11.52 14.16
C ALA A 147 5.83 -11.82 12.70
N ILE A 148 5.54 -10.91 11.77
CA ILE A 148 5.97 -11.04 10.37
C ILE A 148 7.49 -11.01 10.26
N ALA A 149 8.17 -10.15 11.02
CA ALA A 149 9.62 -9.98 10.94
C ALA A 149 10.42 -11.22 11.39
N ILE A 150 9.85 -12.01 12.31
CA ILE A 150 10.50 -13.23 12.84
C ILE A 150 10.01 -14.52 12.18
N ALA A 151 8.97 -14.45 11.35
CA ALA A 151 8.41 -15.60 10.67
C ALA A 151 9.39 -16.19 9.64
N SER A 152 9.42 -17.50 9.53
CA SER A 152 10.20 -18.22 8.51
C SER A 152 9.61 -18.01 7.10
N ALA A 153 10.42 -18.26 6.08
CA ALA A 153 9.96 -18.17 4.69
C ALA A 153 8.83 -19.19 4.40
N GLU A 154 8.83 -20.33 5.07
CA GLU A 154 7.80 -21.37 4.98
C GLU A 154 6.48 -20.87 5.57
N GLU A 155 6.49 -20.28 6.77
CA GLU A 155 5.30 -19.71 7.43
C GLU A 155 4.72 -18.56 6.61
N LEU A 156 5.56 -17.65 6.12
CA LEU A 156 5.13 -16.55 5.26
C LEU A 156 4.50 -17.06 3.96
N SER A 157 5.09 -18.07 3.33
CA SER A 157 4.59 -18.63 2.05
C SER A 157 3.32 -19.48 2.19
N ALA A 158 2.95 -19.87 3.41
CA ALA A 158 1.70 -20.56 3.70
C ALA A 158 0.48 -19.62 3.68
N VAL A 159 0.71 -18.31 3.76
CA VAL A 159 -0.36 -17.30 3.74
C VAL A 159 -0.96 -17.16 2.34
N ASP A 160 -2.29 -17.13 2.23
CA ASP A 160 -2.98 -17.00 0.94
C ASP A 160 -2.57 -15.70 0.22
N GLY A 161 -2.15 -15.84 -1.03
CA GLY A 161 -1.63 -14.73 -1.84
C GLY A 161 -0.17 -14.37 -1.61
N VAL A 162 0.55 -15.09 -0.73
CA VAL A 162 1.98 -14.90 -0.47
C VAL A 162 2.76 -16.10 -1.00
N GLY A 163 3.36 -15.94 -2.17
CA GLY A 163 4.23 -17.00 -2.73
C GLY A 163 5.66 -16.90 -2.21
N GLY A 164 6.46 -17.96 -2.49
CA GLY A 164 7.86 -18.03 -2.07
C GLY A 164 8.73 -16.83 -2.46
N VAL A 165 8.43 -16.16 -3.59
CA VAL A 165 9.11 -14.93 -4.02
C VAL A 165 8.84 -13.77 -3.07
N ILE A 166 7.61 -13.61 -2.62
CA ILE A 166 7.22 -12.55 -1.66
C ILE A 166 7.82 -12.88 -0.30
N ALA A 167 7.71 -14.13 0.17
CA ALA A 167 8.29 -14.57 1.42
C ALA A 167 9.80 -14.32 1.48
N ALA A 168 10.55 -14.70 0.43
CA ALA A 168 11.98 -14.42 0.33
C ALA A 168 12.30 -12.91 0.31
N SER A 169 11.45 -12.10 -0.31
CA SER A 169 11.63 -10.64 -0.30
C SER A 169 11.43 -10.05 1.10
N ILE A 170 10.47 -10.54 1.87
CA ILE A 170 10.19 -10.12 3.24
C ILE A 170 11.36 -10.48 4.15
N THR A 171 11.78 -11.75 4.17
CA THR A 171 12.90 -12.21 5.01
C THR A 171 14.20 -11.47 4.68
N SER A 172 14.50 -11.28 3.38
CA SER A 172 15.67 -10.53 2.95
C SER A 172 15.61 -9.07 3.38
N TRP A 173 14.42 -8.43 3.35
CA TRP A 173 14.26 -7.04 3.74
C TRP A 173 14.51 -6.84 5.24
N PHE A 174 13.96 -7.71 6.09
CA PHE A 174 14.17 -7.64 7.55
C PHE A 174 15.59 -8.02 7.97
N ALA A 175 16.33 -8.75 7.16
CA ALA A 175 17.75 -9.09 7.43
C ALA A 175 18.72 -7.90 7.22
N VAL A 176 18.28 -6.81 6.58
CA VAL A 176 19.11 -5.62 6.32
C VAL A 176 19.13 -4.72 7.55
N SER A 177 20.32 -4.41 8.06
CA SER A 177 20.51 -3.60 9.28
C SER A 177 19.94 -2.19 9.20
N GLU A 178 20.03 -1.56 8.03
CA GLU A 178 19.47 -0.23 7.75
C GLU A 178 17.94 -0.23 7.87
N ASN A 179 17.29 -1.30 7.41
CA ASN A 179 15.84 -1.45 7.57
C ASN A 179 15.44 -1.68 9.02
N ALA A 180 16.24 -2.44 9.78
CA ALA A 180 16.02 -2.61 11.22
C ALA A 180 16.12 -1.26 11.96
N ALA A 181 17.08 -0.39 11.58
CA ALA A 181 17.20 0.96 12.13
C ALA A 181 15.96 1.83 11.81
N ILE A 182 15.44 1.76 10.59
CA ILE A 182 14.19 2.44 10.20
C ILE A 182 13.02 1.96 11.07
N ILE A 183 12.85 0.64 11.22
CA ILE A 183 11.79 0.07 12.08
C ILE A 183 11.92 0.57 13.52
N GLN A 184 13.15 0.64 14.05
CA GLN A 184 13.37 1.16 15.40
C GLN A 184 13.00 2.65 15.53
N LYS A 185 13.31 3.49 14.52
CA LYS A 185 12.88 4.89 14.48
C LYS A 185 11.35 5.01 14.45
N LEU A 186 10.67 4.23 13.61
CA LEU A 186 9.21 4.21 13.54
C LEU A 186 8.59 3.78 14.89
N ARG A 187 9.16 2.77 15.55
CA ARG A 187 8.75 2.31 16.88
C ARG A 187 8.90 3.42 17.93
N ASN A 188 10.06 4.05 17.97
CA ASN A 188 10.34 5.15 18.91
C ASN A 188 9.42 6.35 18.67
N ALA A 189 9.00 6.56 17.43
CA ALA A 189 8.02 7.56 17.05
C ALA A 189 6.58 7.21 17.44
N GLY A 190 6.32 6.01 17.93
CA GLY A 190 4.98 5.56 18.31
C GLY A 190 4.09 5.20 17.13
N VAL A 191 4.66 4.78 15.99
CA VAL A 191 3.91 4.19 14.89
C VAL A 191 3.35 2.84 15.33
N GLU A 192 2.09 2.59 15.09
CA GLU A 192 1.44 1.33 15.45
C GLU A 192 1.88 0.20 14.53
N PHE A 193 2.45 -0.86 15.11
CA PHE A 193 2.99 -2.02 14.38
C PHE A 193 2.02 -3.21 14.33
N GLY A 194 0.78 -2.95 14.52
CA GLY A 194 -0.28 -3.94 14.57
C GLY A 194 -0.99 -3.87 15.91
N ARG A 195 -2.19 -3.51 15.77
CA ARG A 195 -3.35 -4.21 16.23
C ARG A 195 -4.11 -4.50 14.95
N VAL A 196 -4.20 -5.75 14.56
CA VAL A 196 -5.38 -6.15 13.82
C VAL A 196 -6.49 -5.76 14.78
N GLU A 197 -7.30 -4.77 14.44
CA GLU A 197 -8.61 -4.68 15.05
C GLU A 197 -9.22 -6.04 14.76
N VAL A 198 -9.16 -6.92 15.76
CA VAL A 198 -9.97 -8.14 15.72
C VAL A 198 -11.38 -7.59 15.65
N SER A 199 -11.93 -7.60 14.47
CA SER A 199 -13.27 -7.09 14.23
C SER A 199 -14.16 -7.78 15.26
N THR A 200 -14.76 -7.01 16.17
CA THR A 200 -15.74 -7.51 17.11
C THR A 200 -17.03 -7.92 16.42
N ASN A 201 -17.12 -7.69 15.10
CA ASN A 201 -18.24 -8.11 14.30
C ASN A 201 -18.30 -9.64 14.18
N PRO A 202 -19.50 -10.23 14.25
CA PRO A 202 -19.68 -11.65 14.01
C PRO A 202 -19.05 -12.05 12.66
N GLN A 203 -18.24 -13.10 12.66
CA GLN A 203 -17.49 -13.56 11.48
C GLN A 203 -18.42 -14.35 10.51
N THR A 204 -19.49 -13.70 10.06
CA THR A 204 -20.58 -14.30 9.26
C THR A 204 -20.18 -14.64 7.84
N LEU A 205 -19.15 -13.97 7.31
CA LEU A 205 -18.74 -14.07 5.90
C LEU A 205 -17.43 -14.85 5.68
N VAL A 206 -16.96 -15.59 6.68
CA VAL A 206 -15.74 -16.41 6.53
C VAL A 206 -15.84 -17.34 5.32
N GLY A 207 -14.84 -17.28 4.44
CA GLY A 207 -14.77 -18.07 3.21
C GLY A 207 -15.66 -17.59 2.06
N LYS A 208 -16.48 -16.54 2.25
CA LYS A 208 -17.39 -16.00 1.23
C LYS A 208 -16.76 -14.82 0.50
N ALA A 209 -16.88 -14.81 -0.83
CA ALA A 209 -16.46 -13.70 -1.67
C ALA A 209 -17.67 -12.90 -2.14
N VAL A 210 -17.77 -11.63 -1.76
CA VAL A 210 -18.89 -10.75 -2.09
C VAL A 210 -18.39 -9.59 -2.95
N VAL A 211 -18.97 -9.41 -4.13
CA VAL A 211 -18.62 -8.32 -5.04
C VAL A 211 -19.64 -7.20 -4.94
N VAL A 212 -19.18 -5.97 -4.70
CA VAL A 212 -20.02 -4.77 -4.69
C VAL A 212 -19.87 -4.01 -6.00
N THR A 213 -20.98 -3.54 -6.57
CA THR A 213 -21.00 -2.73 -7.79
C THR A 213 -22.15 -1.73 -7.77
N GLY A 214 -21.88 -0.52 -8.23
CA GLY A 214 -22.81 0.62 -8.09
C GLY A 214 -22.61 1.37 -6.76
N THR A 215 -23.42 2.37 -6.52
CA THR A 215 -23.42 3.21 -5.31
C THR A 215 -24.51 2.74 -4.36
N LEU A 216 -24.14 2.39 -3.14
CA LEU A 216 -25.08 2.08 -2.07
C LEU A 216 -25.45 3.36 -1.32
N ALA A 217 -26.67 3.45 -0.80
CA ALA A 217 -27.15 4.62 -0.10
C ALA A 217 -26.50 4.79 1.30
N GLY A 218 -26.36 3.67 2.02
CA GLY A 218 -25.81 3.62 3.39
C GLY A 218 -24.31 3.35 3.46
N TYR A 219 -23.65 3.07 2.33
CA TYR A 219 -22.23 2.71 2.31
C TYR A 219 -21.46 3.46 1.22
N SER A 220 -20.32 4.04 1.58
CA SER A 220 -19.31 4.34 0.57
C SER A 220 -18.78 3.02 -0.01
N ARG A 221 -18.13 3.07 -1.16
CA ARG A 221 -17.54 1.87 -1.78
C ARG A 221 -16.53 1.20 -0.83
N ASP A 222 -15.63 1.98 -0.25
CA ASP A 222 -14.63 1.49 0.69
C ASP A 222 -15.30 0.98 1.98
N GLY A 223 -16.39 1.64 2.44
CA GLY A 223 -17.16 1.22 3.60
C GLY A 223 -17.89 -0.12 3.40
N ALA A 224 -18.41 -0.38 2.22
CA ALA A 224 -19.02 -1.68 1.89
C ALA A 224 -17.97 -2.81 1.84
N GLU A 225 -16.80 -2.53 1.24
CA GLU A 225 -15.69 -3.47 1.23
C GLU A 225 -15.18 -3.77 2.64
N GLU A 226 -15.07 -2.75 3.49
CA GLU A 226 -14.68 -2.89 4.90
C GLU A 226 -15.72 -3.67 5.70
N ALA A 227 -17.02 -3.44 5.48
CA ALA A 227 -18.09 -4.18 6.12
C ALA A 227 -18.04 -5.68 5.82
N ILE A 228 -17.64 -6.06 4.60
CA ILE A 228 -17.42 -7.46 4.22
C ILE A 228 -16.18 -8.03 4.90
N LYS A 229 -15.05 -7.32 4.82
CA LYS A 229 -13.76 -7.75 5.37
C LYS A 229 -13.82 -7.90 6.89
N SER A 230 -14.45 -6.95 7.58
CA SER A 230 -14.61 -6.98 9.05
C SER A 230 -15.43 -8.18 9.54
N ARG A 231 -16.13 -8.88 8.65
CA ARG A 231 -16.89 -10.11 8.95
C ARG A 231 -16.23 -11.38 8.37
N GLY A 232 -14.94 -11.30 8.03
CA GLY A 232 -14.16 -12.43 7.52
C GLY A 232 -14.40 -12.76 6.03
N GLY A 233 -15.14 -11.92 5.31
CA GLY A 233 -15.40 -12.08 3.87
C GLY A 233 -14.28 -11.49 3.00
N LYS A 234 -14.25 -11.89 1.72
CA LYS A 234 -13.41 -11.30 0.67
C LYS A 234 -14.25 -10.39 -0.21
N SER A 235 -13.72 -9.20 -0.58
CA SER A 235 -14.38 -8.28 -1.52
C SER A 235 -13.54 -8.10 -2.79
N PRO A 236 -13.58 -9.06 -3.75
CA PRO A 236 -12.82 -8.96 -4.98
C PRO A 236 -13.42 -7.92 -5.94
N GLY A 237 -12.57 -7.26 -6.71
CA GLY A 237 -12.98 -6.26 -7.70
C GLY A 237 -13.74 -6.82 -8.92
N SER A 238 -13.77 -8.15 -9.11
CA SER A 238 -14.37 -8.82 -10.27
C SER A 238 -15.17 -10.06 -9.88
N VAL A 239 -16.20 -10.35 -10.68
CA VAL A 239 -17.06 -11.54 -10.51
C VAL A 239 -16.38 -12.77 -11.10
N SER A 240 -16.43 -13.89 -10.39
CA SER A 240 -15.88 -15.20 -10.81
C SER A 240 -16.77 -16.34 -10.31
N ALA A 241 -16.53 -17.56 -10.76
CA ALA A 241 -17.26 -18.75 -10.29
C ALA A 241 -17.14 -19.00 -8.76
N LYS A 242 -16.17 -18.34 -8.10
CA LYS A 242 -15.99 -18.40 -6.64
C LYS A 242 -16.73 -17.29 -5.89
N THR A 243 -17.42 -16.40 -6.60
CA THR A 243 -18.19 -15.31 -5.99
C THR A 243 -19.45 -15.88 -5.35
N PHE A 244 -19.66 -15.57 -4.07
CA PHE A 244 -20.80 -16.03 -3.29
C PHE A 244 -22.06 -15.21 -3.58
N ALA A 245 -21.93 -13.87 -3.66
CA ALA A 245 -23.01 -12.95 -3.98
C ALA A 245 -22.48 -11.68 -4.66
N VAL A 246 -23.34 -11.00 -5.41
CA VAL A 246 -23.08 -9.68 -5.98
C VAL A 246 -24.08 -8.68 -5.40
N VAL A 247 -23.59 -7.59 -4.83
CA VAL A 247 -24.43 -6.50 -4.28
C VAL A 247 -24.51 -5.40 -5.31
N LEU A 248 -25.74 -5.00 -5.66
CA LEU A 248 -26.03 -3.94 -6.61
C LEU A 248 -26.53 -2.69 -5.90
N GLY A 249 -25.80 -1.60 -6.10
CA GLY A 249 -26.27 -0.25 -5.81
C GLY A 249 -26.80 0.46 -7.04
N GLU A 250 -26.96 1.77 -6.97
CA GLU A 250 -27.35 2.62 -8.10
C GLU A 250 -26.24 2.64 -9.17
N SER A 251 -26.64 2.63 -10.45
CA SER A 251 -25.75 2.65 -11.61
C SER A 251 -24.65 1.57 -11.58
N PRO A 252 -25.00 0.29 -11.46
CA PRO A 252 -24.06 -0.80 -11.35
C PRO A 252 -23.29 -0.99 -12.67
N GLY A 253 -22.05 -1.46 -12.57
CA GLY A 253 -21.23 -1.77 -13.74
C GLY A 253 -21.79 -2.95 -14.54
N ALA A 254 -22.24 -2.70 -15.76
CA ALA A 254 -22.90 -3.67 -16.64
C ALA A 254 -22.14 -5.01 -16.78
N SER A 255 -20.82 -4.96 -16.88
CA SER A 255 -19.98 -6.16 -17.03
C SER A 255 -20.05 -7.11 -15.82
N LYS A 256 -20.18 -6.56 -14.60
CA LYS A 256 -20.28 -7.37 -13.38
C LYS A 256 -21.67 -7.99 -13.25
N VAL A 257 -22.72 -7.26 -13.62
CA VAL A 257 -24.10 -7.74 -13.62
C VAL A 257 -24.26 -8.90 -14.61
N THR A 258 -23.88 -8.68 -15.87
CA THR A 258 -23.95 -9.72 -16.92
C THR A 258 -23.18 -10.98 -16.52
N LYS A 259 -22.01 -10.81 -15.88
CA LYS A 259 -21.19 -11.95 -15.47
C LYS A 259 -21.79 -12.70 -14.28
N ALA A 260 -22.47 -12.01 -13.36
CA ALA A 260 -23.20 -12.63 -12.26
C ALA A 260 -24.36 -13.48 -12.80
N GLU A 261 -25.13 -12.94 -13.74
CA GLU A 261 -26.24 -13.66 -14.41
C GLU A 261 -25.73 -14.91 -15.15
N GLN A 262 -24.66 -14.77 -15.95
CA GLN A 262 -24.07 -15.91 -16.68
C GLN A 262 -23.58 -17.04 -15.77
N LEU A 263 -23.12 -16.71 -14.57
CA LEU A 263 -22.61 -17.68 -13.61
C LEU A 263 -23.66 -18.13 -12.60
N GLY A 264 -24.90 -17.63 -12.69
CA GLY A 264 -25.98 -17.96 -11.76
C GLY A 264 -25.72 -17.52 -10.32
N ILE A 265 -24.94 -16.43 -10.13
CA ILE A 265 -24.56 -15.93 -8.82
C ILE A 265 -25.69 -15.06 -8.26
N PRO A 266 -26.11 -15.26 -7.00
CA PRO A 266 -27.14 -14.47 -6.36
C PRO A 266 -26.81 -12.97 -6.37
N VAL A 267 -27.81 -12.17 -6.70
CA VAL A 267 -27.71 -10.72 -6.76
C VAL A 267 -28.58 -10.14 -5.65
N LEU A 268 -28.00 -9.25 -4.86
CA LEU A 268 -28.62 -8.62 -3.70
C LEU A 268 -28.72 -7.11 -3.92
N ASP A 269 -29.78 -6.52 -3.41
CA ASP A 269 -29.88 -5.09 -3.16
C ASP A 269 -29.20 -4.73 -1.81
N GLU A 270 -29.26 -3.47 -1.41
CA GLU A 270 -28.66 -3.01 -0.17
C GLU A 270 -29.30 -3.65 1.07
N ALA A 271 -30.62 -3.87 1.06
CA ALA A 271 -31.31 -4.55 2.16
C ALA A 271 -30.87 -6.01 2.29
N GLY A 272 -30.74 -6.71 1.16
CA GLY A 272 -30.18 -8.06 1.10
C GLY A 272 -28.71 -8.12 1.56
N PHE A 273 -27.95 -7.07 1.27
CA PHE A 273 -26.56 -6.93 1.76
C PHE A 273 -26.51 -6.82 3.28
N GLU A 274 -27.37 -6.03 3.90
CA GLU A 274 -27.44 -5.92 5.36
C GLU A 274 -27.81 -7.26 6.03
N ILE A 275 -28.75 -8.00 5.46
CA ILE A 275 -29.09 -9.35 5.94
C ILE A 275 -27.88 -10.27 5.82
N LEU A 276 -27.19 -10.23 4.68
CA LEU A 276 -25.98 -11.03 4.46
C LEU A 276 -24.88 -10.68 5.44
N LEU A 277 -24.65 -9.41 5.74
CA LEU A 277 -23.68 -8.97 6.74
C LEU A 277 -24.04 -9.45 8.14
N ALA A 278 -25.31 -9.45 8.51
CA ALA A 278 -25.77 -9.84 9.82
C ALA A 278 -25.77 -11.36 10.04
N THR A 279 -26.19 -12.13 9.05
CA THR A 279 -26.46 -13.57 9.21
C THR A 279 -25.42 -14.45 8.50
N GLY A 280 -24.77 -13.92 7.47
CA GLY A 280 -23.96 -14.69 6.53
C GLY A 280 -24.79 -15.44 5.48
N GLU A 281 -26.09 -15.44 5.55
CA GLU A 281 -27.00 -16.18 4.64
C GLU A 281 -27.62 -15.24 3.61
N LEU A 282 -28.00 -15.81 2.47
CA LEU A 282 -28.74 -15.08 1.45
C LEU A 282 -30.18 -14.85 1.94
N PRO A 283 -30.76 -13.66 1.67
CA PRO A 283 -32.15 -13.43 1.99
C PRO A 283 -33.05 -14.44 1.25
N VAL A 284 -34.05 -14.94 1.94
CA VAL A 284 -35.03 -15.91 1.39
C VAL A 284 -36.01 -15.21 0.48
#